data_81ec4f0c13cbcf6e7b41eb3ebda1dd0e
#
_entry.id   81ec4f0c13cbcf6e7b41eb3ebda1dd0e
#
_cell.length_a   1.000
_cell.length_b   1.000
_cell.length_c   1.000
_cell.angle_alpha   90.00
_cell.angle_beta   90.00
_cell.angle_gamma   90.00
#
_symmetry.space_group_name_H-M   'P 1'
#
loop_
_entity.id
_entity.type
_entity.pdbx_description
1 polymer ?
#
loop_
_entity_poly.entity_id
_entity_poly.type
_entity_poly.pdbx_seq_one_letter_code
_entity_poly.pdbx_strand_id
1 'polypeptide(L)'
;MIEAAVHGGINPETGMIINIRELKKMIKEVLETVDHKNLNEEVPYFQSCLPTPENLACYFFQALSSKIQTACTASVRVYEEESLYAEYRGEVVKA
;
A
#
# COMPACT_ATOMS: atom_id res chain seq x y z
N MET A 1 -1.19 9.11 -7.83
CA MET A 1 -2.17 8.02 -7.74
C MET A 1 -1.51 6.75 -7.19
N ILE A 2 -2.20 6.05 -6.34
CA ILE A 2 -1.72 4.81 -5.74
C ILE A 2 -2.62 3.67 -6.16
N GLU A 3 -2.01 2.54 -6.53
CA GLU A 3 -2.71 1.31 -6.88
C GLU A 3 -2.15 0.17 -6.04
N ALA A 4 -3.02 -0.55 -5.36
CA ALA A 4 -2.63 -1.69 -4.54
C ALA A 4 -3.26 -2.97 -5.09
N ALA A 5 -2.48 -4.03 -5.15
CA ALA A 5 -2.95 -5.37 -5.50
C ALA A 5 -2.88 -6.27 -4.27
N VAL A 6 -3.92 -7.05 -4.05
CA VAL A 6 -4.00 -8.01 -2.95
C VAL A 6 -4.25 -9.40 -3.48
N HIS A 7 -3.82 -10.41 -2.74
CA HIS A 7 -4.13 -11.81 -3.06
C HIS A 7 -4.51 -12.56 -1.80
N GLY A 8 -5.24 -13.65 -1.98
CA GLY A 8 -5.69 -14.49 -0.88
C GLY A 8 -6.74 -15.49 -1.35
N GLY A 9 -7.26 -16.27 -0.41
CA GLY A 9 -8.38 -17.18 -0.68
C GLY A 9 -9.71 -16.44 -0.79
N ILE A 10 -10.59 -16.95 -1.62
CA ILE A 10 -11.95 -16.42 -1.74
C ILE A 10 -12.76 -16.89 -0.54
N ASN A 11 -13.40 -15.96 0.17
CA ASN A 11 -14.35 -16.29 1.22
C ASN A 11 -15.62 -16.87 0.57
N PRO A 12 -16.01 -18.12 0.86
CA PRO A 12 -17.15 -18.73 0.20
C PRO A 12 -18.50 -18.08 0.53
N GLU A 13 -18.60 -17.37 1.65
CA GLU A 13 -19.84 -16.68 2.03
C GLU A 13 -20.03 -15.37 1.29
N THR A 14 -18.95 -14.63 1.04
CA THR A 14 -18.99 -13.33 0.40
C THR A 14 -18.58 -13.35 -1.06
N GLY A 15 -17.88 -14.39 -1.51
CA GLY A 15 -17.30 -14.46 -2.84
C GLY A 15 -16.15 -13.50 -3.08
N MET A 16 -15.57 -12.92 -2.02
CA MET A 16 -14.52 -11.91 -2.11
C MET A 16 -13.25 -12.36 -1.39
N ILE A 17 -12.11 -11.88 -1.88
CA ILE A 17 -10.82 -12.00 -1.19
C ILE A 17 -10.78 -11.02 -0.01
N ILE A 18 -11.23 -9.80 -0.27
CA ILE A 18 -11.33 -8.74 0.73
C ILE A 18 -12.51 -7.83 0.34
N ASN A 19 -13.15 -7.21 1.31
CA ASN A 19 -14.18 -6.23 1.04
C ASN A 19 -13.56 -4.97 0.42
N ILE A 20 -13.99 -4.64 -0.81
CA ILE A 20 -13.44 -3.51 -1.56
C ILE A 20 -13.63 -2.18 -0.84
N ARG A 21 -14.74 -2.00 -0.13
CA ARG A 21 -15.00 -0.76 0.64
C ARG A 21 -14.01 -0.60 1.79
N GLU A 22 -13.70 -1.69 2.47
CA GLU A 22 -12.71 -1.70 3.55
C GLU A 22 -11.32 -1.45 2.99
N LEU A 23 -10.97 -2.06 1.86
CA LEU A 23 -9.69 -1.84 1.20
C LEU A 23 -9.51 -0.37 0.79
N LYS A 24 -10.52 0.23 0.18
CA LYS A 24 -10.49 1.66 -0.18
C LYS A 24 -10.32 2.56 1.04
N LYS A 25 -10.99 2.23 2.14
CA LYS A 25 -10.86 2.96 3.39
C LYS A 25 -9.44 2.88 3.95
N MET A 26 -8.84 1.69 3.94
CA MET A 26 -7.46 1.48 4.41
C MET A 26 -6.46 2.25 3.56
N ILE A 27 -6.61 2.23 2.25
CA ILE A 27 -5.76 2.99 1.33
C ILE A 27 -5.87 4.49 1.63
N LYS A 28 -7.08 4.99 1.83
CA LYS A 28 -7.32 6.40 2.16
C LYS A 28 -6.68 6.78 3.49
N GLU A 29 -6.80 5.94 4.51
CA GLU A 29 -6.19 6.17 5.82
C GLU A 29 -4.66 6.26 5.72
N VAL A 30 -4.04 5.37 4.97
CA VAL A 30 -2.58 5.41 4.75
C VAL A 30 -2.18 6.65 3.97
N LEU A 31 -2.95 7.00 2.94
CA LEU A 31 -2.69 8.19 2.14
C LEU A 31 -2.74 9.46 2.99
N GLU A 32 -3.68 9.56 3.92
CA GLU A 32 -3.80 10.69 4.82
C GLU A 32 -2.57 10.89 5.71
N THR A 33 -1.79 9.85 5.97
CA THR A 33 -0.56 9.97 6.77
C THR A 33 0.53 10.76 6.06
N VAL A 34 0.49 10.88 4.74
CA VAL A 34 1.51 11.55 3.93
C VAL A 34 0.97 12.71 3.11
N ASP A 35 -0.36 12.83 2.97
CA ASP A 35 -0.99 13.85 2.13
C ASP A 35 -0.79 15.24 2.72
N HIS A 36 -0.38 16.18 1.85
CA HIS A 36 -0.10 17.58 2.22
C HIS A 36 0.94 17.76 3.33
N LYS A 37 1.83 16.78 3.52
CA LYS A 37 2.88 16.84 4.54
C LYS A 37 4.27 16.94 3.92
N ASN A 38 5.17 17.60 4.62
CA ASN A 38 6.59 17.51 4.32
C ASN A 38 7.09 16.15 4.83
N LEU A 39 7.34 15.23 3.92
CA LEU A 39 7.64 13.85 4.25
C LEU A 39 8.92 13.71 5.08
N ASN A 40 9.95 14.48 4.77
CA ASN A 40 11.23 14.43 5.48
C ASN A 40 11.12 14.89 6.94
N GLU A 41 10.19 15.80 7.24
CA GLU A 41 10.07 16.41 8.56
C GLU A 41 8.93 15.83 9.38
N GLU A 42 7.81 15.49 8.74
CA GLU A 42 6.56 15.14 9.42
C GLU A 42 6.26 13.64 9.46
N VAL A 43 6.88 12.85 8.58
CA VAL A 43 6.67 11.40 8.53
C VAL A 43 7.93 10.67 8.98
N PRO A 44 7.91 9.98 10.13
CA PRO A 44 9.12 9.36 10.68
C PRO A 44 9.84 8.40 9.73
N TYR A 45 9.08 7.65 8.90
CA TYR A 45 9.66 6.75 7.93
C TYR A 45 10.64 7.45 6.98
N PHE A 46 10.29 8.68 6.54
CA PHE A 46 11.09 9.45 5.59
C PHE A 46 12.16 10.33 6.23
N GLN A 47 12.38 10.23 7.54
CA GLN A 47 13.53 10.84 8.19
C GLN A 47 14.81 10.05 7.92
N SER A 48 14.70 8.76 7.63
CA SER A 48 15.83 7.87 7.37
C SER A 48 15.98 7.47 5.90
N CYS A 49 15.04 7.85 5.02
CA CYS A 49 15.12 7.57 3.60
C CYS A 49 14.47 8.68 2.78
N LEU A 50 14.86 8.78 1.51
CA LEU A 50 14.31 9.80 0.62
C LEU A 50 12.88 9.48 0.21
N PRO A 51 11.99 10.48 0.10
CA PRO A 51 10.60 10.28 -0.30
C PRO A 51 10.45 10.12 -1.82
N THR A 52 11.14 9.16 -2.39
CA THR A 52 11.03 8.80 -3.81
C THR A 52 9.76 7.97 -4.05
N PRO A 53 9.26 7.86 -5.30
CA PRO A 53 8.15 6.98 -5.61
C PRO A 53 8.40 5.53 -5.17
N GLU A 54 9.62 5.03 -5.30
CA GLU A 54 10.02 3.69 -4.88
C GLU A 54 9.87 3.52 -3.37
N ASN A 55 10.39 4.46 -2.59
CA ASN A 55 10.29 4.43 -1.13
C ASN A 55 8.85 4.68 -0.65
N LEU A 56 8.07 5.49 -1.36
CA LEU A 56 6.65 5.66 -1.09
C LEU A 56 5.88 4.35 -1.32
N ALA A 57 6.17 3.65 -2.42
CA ALA A 57 5.54 2.36 -2.69
C ALA A 57 5.84 1.35 -1.59
N CYS A 58 7.08 1.29 -1.13
CA CYS A 58 7.49 0.42 -0.02
C CYS A 58 6.77 0.81 1.29
N TYR A 59 6.67 2.10 1.58
CA TYR A 59 5.96 2.61 2.76
C TYR A 59 4.48 2.20 2.73
N PHE A 60 3.78 2.43 1.61
CA PHE A 60 2.38 2.06 1.48
C PHE A 60 2.18 0.56 1.56
N PHE A 61 3.09 -0.23 0.98
CA PHE A 61 3.04 -1.67 1.07
C PHE A 61 3.08 -2.15 2.52
N GLN A 62 4.03 -1.64 3.30
CA GLN A 62 4.17 -2.02 4.71
C GLN A 62 2.97 -1.56 5.54
N ALA A 63 2.50 -0.34 5.33
CA ALA A 63 1.37 0.20 6.05
C ALA A 63 0.07 -0.57 5.77
N LEU A 64 -0.19 -0.90 4.50
CA LEU A 64 -1.36 -1.70 4.12
C LEU A 64 -1.25 -3.13 4.65
N SER A 65 -0.08 -3.74 4.58
CA SER A 65 0.14 -5.11 5.07
C SER A 65 -0.15 -5.22 6.56
N SER A 66 0.12 -4.19 7.34
CA SER A 66 -0.19 -4.18 8.78
C SER A 66 -1.69 -4.04 9.07
N LYS A 67 -2.47 -3.49 8.15
CA LYS A 67 -3.92 -3.29 8.30
C LYS A 67 -4.73 -4.48 7.77
N ILE A 68 -4.26 -5.13 6.72
CA ILE A 68 -4.97 -6.23 6.07
C ILE A 68 -4.64 -7.53 6.79
N GLN A 69 -5.67 -8.20 7.33
CA GLN A 69 -5.50 -9.44 8.09
C GLN A 69 -5.96 -10.69 7.32
N THR A 70 -6.91 -10.53 6.40
CA THR A 70 -7.56 -11.65 5.71
C THR A 70 -7.00 -11.95 4.33
N ALA A 71 -6.10 -11.10 3.86
CA ALA A 71 -5.44 -11.24 2.57
C ALA A 71 -4.01 -10.71 2.69
N CYS A 72 -3.20 -10.90 1.66
CA CYS A 72 -1.85 -10.37 1.60
C CYS A 72 -1.76 -9.25 0.57
N THR A 73 -1.05 -8.19 0.90
CA THR A 73 -0.70 -7.17 -0.08
C THR A 73 0.33 -7.77 -1.04
N ALA A 74 0.02 -7.81 -2.31
CA ALA A 74 0.92 -8.35 -3.34
C ALA A 74 1.87 -7.30 -3.87
N SER A 75 1.36 -6.10 -4.18
CA SER A 75 2.16 -5.00 -4.70
C SER A 75 1.49 -3.67 -4.45
N VAL A 76 2.29 -2.61 -4.47
CA VAL A 76 1.80 -1.23 -4.46
C VAL A 76 2.53 -0.46 -5.56
N ARG A 77 1.77 0.28 -6.37
CA ARG A 77 2.29 1.18 -7.38
C ARG A 77 2.03 2.62 -6.97
N VAL A 78 3.04 3.46 -7.12
CA VAL A 78 2.93 4.90 -6.94
C VAL A 78 3.19 5.56 -8.30
N TYR A 79 2.19 6.25 -8.82
CA TYR A 79 2.23 6.89 -10.13
C TYR A 79 2.64 8.36 -10.00
N GLU A 80 3.64 8.76 -10.76
CA GLU A 80 3.96 10.18 -10.96
C GLU A 80 3.14 10.77 -12.11
N GLU A 81 2.94 9.96 -13.18
CA GLU A 81 2.13 10.27 -14.36
C GLU A 81 1.37 9.01 -14.75
N GLU A 82 0.44 9.13 -15.71
CA GLU A 82 -0.39 7.99 -16.15
C GLU A 82 0.43 6.77 -16.60
N SER A 83 1.59 6.99 -17.20
CA SER A 83 2.43 5.91 -17.73
C SER A 83 3.74 5.72 -16.96
N LEU A 84 3.97 6.51 -15.90
CA LEU A 84 5.23 6.46 -15.15
C LEU A 84 4.94 6.17 -13.68
N TYR A 85 5.35 4.98 -13.24
CA TYR A 85 5.13 4.54 -11.87
C TYR A 85 6.32 3.76 -11.33
N ALA A 86 6.40 3.70 -10.00
CA ALA A 86 7.26 2.76 -9.28
C ALA A 86 6.38 1.70 -8.61
N GLU A 87 6.81 0.46 -8.64
CA GLU A 87 6.10 -0.66 -8.02
C GLU A 87 6.98 -1.37 -7.00
N TYR A 88 6.45 -1.57 -5.81
CA TYR A 88 7.05 -2.43 -4.81
C TYR A 88 6.23 -3.72 -4.69
N ARG A 89 6.89 -4.85 -4.82
CA ARG A 89 6.29 -6.17 -4.64
C ARG A 89 6.85 -6.80 -3.38
N GLY A 90 5.96 -7.29 -2.53
CA GLY A 90 6.36 -8.05 -1.37
C GLY A 90 6.81 -9.45 -1.77
N GLU A 91 7.80 -9.97 -1.05
CA GLU A 91 8.15 -11.38 -1.18
C GLU A 91 7.06 -12.22 -0.54
N VAL A 92 6.61 -13.24 -1.27
CA VAL A 92 5.75 -14.26 -0.68
C VAL A 92 6.65 -15.17 0.14
N VAL A 93 6.66 -14.95 1.45
CA VAL A 93 7.33 -15.88 2.35
C VAL A 93 6.43 -17.11 2.48
N LYS A 94 6.84 -18.17 1.83
CA LYS A 94 6.22 -19.47 2.06
C LYS A 94 6.68 -19.98 3.43
N ALA A 95 5.74 -20.01 4.33
CA ALA A 95 5.97 -20.69 5.60
C ALA A 95 6.19 -22.18 5.36
#